data_d7370eaa04ef6587b8c5d9c0315c95e4
#
_entry.id   d7370eaa04ef6587b8c5d9c0315c95e4
#
_cell.length_a   1.000
_cell.length_b   1.000
_cell.length_c   1.000
_cell.angle_alpha   90.00
_cell.angle_beta   90.00
_cell.angle_gamma   90.00
#
_symmetry.space_group_name_H-M   'P 1'
#
loop_
_entity.id
_entity.type
_entity.pdbx_description
1 polymer ?
#
loop_
_entity_poly.entity_id
_entity_poly.type
_entity_poly.pdbx_seq_one_letter_code
_entity_poly.pdbx_strand_id
1 'polypeptide(L)'
;MNAGLHHAAKAKHVIYLFMSGGPSQLDMWDYKPLLEKQFGEQLPDHVRDGQRITGMTANQKSGLPLAASKYRFTKHDNNADGVWVSELLPHTASVAKELCVVHTAFTEAINHDPAITYIQTGSQVPGRPSLGAWLSYGLGSMNENLPHYVVMHAKTSYPEQSLFNRLWGPGFLPSEHQGILMRSQGDPVLYLANPPGVSRRDRRAQLDLLKVLNEQHREAFGDPGVLSRIEQHEMAFRMQASIPELVDISEETAETLTLYGDDVQTPGTFAACCLQARRLVERGVRNIQIFHRGWDAHNNLPGEHESQCRDIDQGSAALIRDLRRRGLLDDTLVVWGGEFGRTVYCQGGLTREQYGRDHHPRCFTVWMAGGGVKPGITYGRTDDYGYNIADEHGQPIFPQPTKETWTPGSMHIHDLNATILHQLGIDHRRLTFRYQGRDFRLTDIDGHVMHDLVQA
;
A
#
# COMPACT_ATOMS: atom_id res chain seq x y z
N MET A 1 12.92 15.93 16.84
CA MET A 1 12.03 17.13 16.71
C MET A 1 11.11 16.85 15.54
N ASN A 2 9.80 16.80 15.77
CA ASN A 2 8.83 16.65 14.66
C ASN A 2 8.99 17.86 13.74
N ALA A 3 9.12 17.62 12.44
CA ALA A 3 9.26 18.69 11.43
C ALA A 3 8.02 19.62 11.39
N GLY A 4 6.89 19.14 11.93
CA GLY A 4 5.60 19.81 11.87
C GLY A 4 5.01 19.82 10.46
N LEU A 5 3.85 20.43 10.32
CA LEU A 5 3.22 20.61 9.01
C LEU A 5 3.93 21.68 8.20
N HIS A 6 4.16 21.42 6.93
CA HIS A 6 4.72 22.38 5.98
C HIS A 6 3.63 23.23 5.30
N HIS A 7 2.41 22.70 5.25
CA HIS A 7 1.19 23.36 4.77
C HIS A 7 -0.04 22.70 5.43
N ALA A 8 -1.23 23.21 5.18
CA ALA A 8 -2.47 22.65 5.71
C ALA A 8 -2.68 21.23 5.17
N ALA A 9 -2.80 20.26 6.07
CA ALA A 9 -3.07 18.87 5.73
C ALA A 9 -4.53 18.69 5.30
N LYS A 10 -4.78 17.87 4.29
CA LYS A 10 -6.11 17.40 3.88
C LYS A 10 -6.46 16.06 4.57
N ALA A 11 -5.44 15.26 4.88
CA ALA A 11 -5.59 14.01 5.64
C ALA A 11 -4.83 14.07 6.96
N LYS A 12 -5.35 13.38 7.96
CA LYS A 12 -4.71 13.15 9.27
C LYS A 12 -4.13 11.75 9.38
N HIS A 13 -4.71 10.81 8.62
CA HIS A 13 -4.41 9.38 8.63
C HIS A 13 -4.15 8.86 7.23
N VAL A 14 -3.34 7.80 7.12
CA VAL A 14 -3.21 7.01 5.91
C VAL A 14 -3.37 5.52 6.23
N ILE A 15 -4.16 4.82 5.40
CA ILE A 15 -4.29 3.37 5.39
C ILE A 15 -3.81 2.89 4.04
N TYR A 16 -2.71 2.11 4.01
CA TYR A 16 -2.19 1.53 2.79
C TYR A 16 -2.54 0.05 2.71
N LEU A 17 -3.42 -0.32 1.76
CA LEU A 17 -3.78 -1.68 1.39
C LEU A 17 -2.80 -2.16 0.32
N PHE A 18 -1.76 -2.86 0.72
CA PHE A 18 -0.67 -3.24 -0.18
C PHE A 18 -0.80 -4.70 -0.64
N MET A 19 -1.01 -4.87 -1.96
CA MET A 19 -1.22 -6.15 -2.64
C MET A 19 0.12 -6.66 -3.17
N SER A 20 0.87 -7.40 -2.35
CA SER A 20 2.21 -7.87 -2.68
C SER A 20 2.20 -9.03 -3.66
N GLY A 21 2.90 -8.87 -4.76
CA GLY A 21 3.02 -9.85 -5.84
C GLY A 21 2.52 -9.36 -7.19
N GLY A 22 2.23 -8.07 -7.35
CA GLY A 22 1.86 -7.48 -8.64
C GLY A 22 0.49 -7.91 -9.16
N PRO A 23 -0.61 -7.39 -8.58
CA PRO A 23 -1.97 -7.69 -9.03
C PRO A 23 -2.19 -7.27 -10.48
N SER A 24 -2.92 -8.09 -11.25
CA SER A 24 -3.16 -7.85 -12.67
C SER A 24 -4.16 -6.72 -12.89
N GLN A 25 -3.70 -5.56 -13.33
CA GLN A 25 -4.54 -4.45 -13.72
C GLN A 25 -5.50 -4.82 -14.85
N LEU A 26 -5.07 -5.68 -15.78
CA LEU A 26 -5.84 -6.12 -16.95
C LEU A 26 -7.03 -7.02 -16.59
N ASP A 27 -6.98 -7.67 -15.44
CA ASP A 27 -8.03 -8.60 -14.99
C ASP A 27 -8.96 -7.97 -13.94
N MET A 28 -8.61 -6.77 -13.44
CA MET A 28 -9.38 -6.10 -12.39
C MET A 28 -9.89 -4.69 -12.75
N TRP A 29 -9.11 -3.88 -13.49
CA TRP A 29 -9.36 -2.45 -13.63
C TRP A 29 -9.26 -1.90 -15.05
N ASP A 30 -8.27 -2.35 -15.82
CA ASP A 30 -7.93 -1.79 -17.13
C ASP A 30 -8.53 -2.64 -18.27
N TYR A 31 -9.81 -2.41 -18.57
CA TYR A 31 -10.56 -3.16 -19.57
C TYR A 31 -10.04 -2.91 -20.98
N LYS A 32 -9.58 -3.98 -21.67
CA LYS A 32 -8.99 -3.94 -23.02
C LYS A 32 -9.72 -4.86 -24.00
N PRO A 33 -10.81 -4.41 -24.64
CA PRO A 33 -11.59 -5.25 -25.57
C PRO A 33 -10.80 -5.68 -26.82
N LEU A 34 -9.69 -5.00 -27.15
CA LEU A 34 -8.81 -5.40 -28.26
C LEU A 34 -8.15 -6.76 -28.00
N LEU A 35 -7.76 -7.03 -26.75
CA LEU A 35 -7.14 -8.30 -26.37
C LEU A 35 -8.08 -9.50 -26.61
N GLU A 36 -9.39 -9.30 -26.47
CA GLU A 36 -10.37 -10.33 -26.76
C GLU A 36 -10.41 -10.66 -28.26
N LYS A 37 -10.31 -9.65 -29.12
CA LYS A 37 -10.31 -9.81 -30.58
C LYS A 37 -9.02 -10.45 -31.08
N GLN A 38 -7.91 -10.15 -30.45
CA GLN A 38 -6.57 -10.61 -30.84
C GLN A 38 -6.03 -11.72 -29.93
N PHE A 39 -6.90 -12.43 -29.22
CA PHE A 39 -6.51 -13.50 -28.31
C PHE A 39 -5.63 -14.56 -29.00
N GLY A 40 -4.45 -14.78 -28.47
CA GLY A 40 -3.46 -15.73 -29.00
C GLY A 40 -2.56 -15.17 -30.12
N GLU A 41 -2.84 -13.98 -30.66
CA GLU A 41 -1.93 -13.32 -31.59
C GLU A 41 -0.67 -12.84 -30.85
N GLN A 42 0.42 -12.66 -31.57
CA GLN A 42 1.68 -12.16 -30.97
C GLN A 42 1.59 -10.67 -30.67
N LEU A 43 2.13 -10.24 -29.54
CA LEU A 43 2.28 -8.82 -29.24
C LEU A 43 3.07 -8.13 -30.37
N PRO A 44 2.51 -7.10 -31.03
CA PRO A 44 3.21 -6.45 -32.13
C PRO A 44 4.50 -5.76 -31.67
N ASP A 45 5.55 -5.86 -32.50
CA ASP A 45 6.87 -5.27 -32.18
C ASP A 45 6.82 -3.75 -31.95
N HIS A 46 5.95 -3.03 -32.67
CA HIS A 46 5.80 -1.57 -32.50
C HIS A 46 5.13 -1.20 -31.16
N VAL A 47 4.32 -2.11 -30.58
CA VAL A 47 3.73 -1.92 -29.24
C VAL A 47 4.76 -2.20 -28.16
N ARG A 48 5.57 -3.24 -28.35
CA ARG A 48 6.67 -3.58 -27.44
C ARG A 48 7.76 -2.52 -27.42
N ASP A 49 8.07 -1.90 -28.54
CA ASP A 49 9.08 -0.83 -28.72
C ASP A 49 10.42 -1.13 -28.04
N GLY A 50 10.92 -2.35 -28.19
CA GLY A 50 12.18 -2.76 -27.59
C GLY A 50 12.18 -2.87 -26.05
N GLN A 51 11.04 -2.74 -25.37
CA GLN A 51 10.96 -2.84 -23.92
C GLN A 51 11.50 -4.18 -23.43
N ARG A 52 12.19 -4.12 -22.30
CA ARG A 52 12.77 -5.30 -21.66
C ARG A 52 11.68 -6.26 -21.22
N ILE A 53 11.86 -7.53 -21.55
CA ILE A 53 11.07 -8.65 -21.01
C ILE A 53 11.89 -9.42 -19.98
N THR A 54 11.23 -10.13 -19.06
CA THR A 54 11.93 -10.94 -18.07
C THR A 54 12.63 -12.12 -18.71
N GLY A 55 13.63 -12.67 -18.04
CA GLY A 55 14.31 -13.89 -18.49
C GLY A 55 13.40 -15.11 -18.56
N MET A 56 12.33 -15.14 -17.78
CA MET A 56 11.33 -16.23 -17.80
C MET A 56 10.57 -16.26 -19.12
N THR A 57 10.13 -15.10 -19.60
CA THR A 57 9.34 -15.00 -20.86
C THR A 57 10.22 -14.92 -22.10
N ALA A 58 11.42 -14.33 -22.02
CA ALA A 58 12.32 -14.16 -23.17
C ALA A 58 12.68 -15.48 -23.87
N ASN A 59 12.66 -16.60 -23.15
CA ASN A 59 13.04 -17.91 -23.66
C ASN A 59 11.85 -18.83 -23.96
N GLN A 60 10.59 -18.34 -23.79
CA GLN A 60 9.45 -19.21 -24.08
C GLN A 60 9.23 -19.38 -25.60
N LYS A 61 9.00 -20.66 -26.02
CA LYS A 61 8.83 -21.01 -27.45
C LYS A 61 7.55 -20.44 -28.09
N SER A 62 6.55 -20.13 -27.27
CA SER A 62 5.27 -19.58 -27.73
C SER A 62 5.36 -18.12 -28.18
N GLY A 63 6.49 -17.44 -27.97
CA GLY A 63 6.59 -16.01 -28.18
C GLY A 63 5.84 -15.21 -27.10
N LEU A 64 5.14 -14.14 -27.49
CA LEU A 64 4.39 -13.25 -26.62
C LEU A 64 2.90 -13.24 -26.99
N PRO A 65 2.16 -14.38 -26.83
CA PRO A 65 0.77 -14.45 -27.25
C PRO A 65 -0.12 -13.61 -26.33
N LEU A 66 -0.95 -12.76 -26.90
CA LEU A 66 -1.88 -11.88 -26.20
C LEU A 66 -2.93 -12.69 -25.43
N ALA A 67 -3.13 -12.35 -24.17
CA ALA A 67 -4.09 -12.97 -23.28
C ALA A 67 -5.17 -11.96 -22.86
N ALA A 68 -6.38 -12.13 -23.33
CA ALA A 68 -7.52 -11.38 -22.83
C ALA A 68 -7.91 -11.84 -21.43
N SER A 69 -8.45 -10.93 -20.64
CA SER A 69 -9.09 -11.30 -19.38
C SER A 69 -10.32 -12.18 -19.63
N LYS A 70 -10.49 -13.27 -18.87
CA LYS A 70 -11.71 -14.07 -18.95
C LYS A 70 -12.92 -13.43 -18.26
N TYR A 71 -12.70 -12.38 -17.51
CA TYR A 71 -13.70 -11.74 -16.66
C TYR A 71 -14.44 -10.64 -17.40
N ARG A 72 -15.71 -10.46 -17.03
CA ARG A 72 -16.53 -9.36 -17.52
C ARG A 72 -16.25 -8.10 -16.75
N PHE A 73 -16.29 -6.98 -17.43
CA PHE A 73 -16.13 -5.65 -16.88
C PHE A 73 -17.42 -4.85 -16.97
N THR A 74 -17.69 -4.06 -15.96
CA THR A 74 -18.79 -3.10 -15.95
C THR A 74 -18.24 -1.71 -15.72
N LYS A 75 -18.72 -0.75 -16.51
CA LYS A 75 -18.40 0.66 -16.34
C LYS A 75 -19.32 1.27 -15.30
N HIS A 76 -18.73 1.89 -14.30
CA HIS A 76 -19.44 2.62 -13.26
C HIS A 76 -19.36 4.10 -13.57
N ASP A 77 -20.46 4.66 -14.08
CA ASP A 77 -20.54 6.05 -14.52
C ASP A 77 -20.78 6.97 -13.35
N ASN A 78 -19.72 7.61 -12.89
CA ASN A 78 -19.80 8.65 -11.88
C ASN A 78 -19.36 10.01 -12.43
N ASN A 79 -18.55 9.99 -13.52
CA ASN A 79 -18.06 11.14 -14.27
C ASN A 79 -17.87 10.73 -15.74
N ALA A 80 -17.51 11.68 -16.60
CA ALA A 80 -17.37 11.47 -18.05
C ALA A 80 -16.47 10.27 -18.45
N ASP A 81 -15.46 9.99 -17.63
CA ASP A 81 -14.53 8.88 -17.90
C ASP A 81 -14.99 7.53 -17.31
N GLY A 82 -15.80 7.51 -16.21
CA GLY A 82 -16.27 6.31 -15.51
C GLY A 82 -15.13 5.39 -15.06
N VAL A 83 -15.41 4.50 -14.12
CA VAL A 83 -14.45 3.51 -13.65
C VAL A 83 -14.85 2.12 -14.13
N TRP A 84 -13.99 1.44 -14.89
CA TRP A 84 -14.18 0.05 -15.25
C TRP A 84 -13.74 -0.86 -14.10
N VAL A 85 -14.62 -1.77 -13.70
CA VAL A 85 -14.33 -2.76 -12.66
C VAL A 85 -14.73 -4.14 -13.12
N SER A 86 -13.86 -5.10 -12.89
CA SER A 86 -14.11 -6.52 -13.17
C SER A 86 -15.14 -7.11 -12.21
N GLU A 87 -15.87 -8.13 -12.69
CA GLU A 87 -16.79 -8.94 -11.87
C GLU A 87 -16.12 -9.63 -10.67
N LEU A 88 -14.79 -9.64 -10.62
CA LEU A 88 -14.02 -10.10 -9.45
C LEU A 88 -14.17 -9.21 -8.22
N LEU A 89 -14.57 -7.94 -8.39
CA LEU A 89 -14.59 -6.92 -7.34
C LEU A 89 -15.97 -6.25 -7.19
N PRO A 90 -17.07 -7.02 -7.00
CA PRO A 90 -18.42 -6.46 -6.96
C PRO A 90 -18.66 -5.51 -5.79
N HIS A 91 -18.03 -5.75 -4.63
CA HIS A 91 -18.16 -4.86 -3.48
C HIS A 91 -17.41 -3.55 -3.70
N THR A 92 -16.17 -3.61 -4.18
CA THR A 92 -15.36 -2.42 -4.50
C THR A 92 -16.01 -1.61 -5.63
N ALA A 93 -16.60 -2.26 -6.64
CA ALA A 93 -17.38 -1.60 -7.68
C ALA A 93 -18.52 -0.74 -7.11
N SER A 94 -19.15 -1.18 -6.02
CA SER A 94 -20.25 -0.45 -5.37
C SER A 94 -19.83 0.84 -4.67
N VAL A 95 -18.54 1.06 -4.48
CA VAL A 95 -17.94 2.30 -3.93
C VAL A 95 -17.09 3.04 -4.96
N ALA A 96 -17.18 2.70 -6.24
CA ALA A 96 -16.40 3.31 -7.33
C ALA A 96 -16.48 4.85 -7.34
N LYS A 97 -17.61 5.42 -6.94
CA LYS A 97 -17.81 6.87 -6.81
C LYS A 97 -16.90 7.56 -5.77
N GLU A 98 -16.35 6.81 -4.84
CA GLU A 98 -15.41 7.31 -3.83
C GLU A 98 -13.94 7.16 -4.27
N LEU A 99 -13.68 6.40 -5.35
CA LEU A 99 -12.34 6.03 -5.77
C LEU A 99 -11.77 7.04 -6.77
N CYS A 100 -10.49 7.35 -6.61
CA CYS A 100 -9.62 7.94 -7.62
C CYS A 100 -8.74 6.83 -8.17
N VAL A 101 -9.00 6.37 -9.39
CA VAL A 101 -8.29 5.24 -10.01
C VAL A 101 -7.23 5.76 -10.97
N VAL A 102 -5.98 5.36 -10.77
CA VAL A 102 -4.83 5.71 -11.61
C VAL A 102 -4.40 4.46 -12.37
N HIS A 103 -4.47 4.47 -13.70
CA HIS A 103 -4.06 3.34 -14.55
C HIS A 103 -2.59 3.36 -14.94
N THR A 104 -1.91 4.46 -14.74
CA THR A 104 -0.60 4.78 -15.29
C THR A 104 0.49 4.89 -14.22
N ALA A 105 0.30 4.21 -13.09
CA ALA A 105 1.38 4.04 -12.14
C ALA A 105 2.51 3.22 -12.78
N PHE A 106 3.78 3.59 -12.55
CA PHE A 106 4.94 2.89 -13.12
C PHE A 106 6.17 2.92 -12.21
N THR A 107 7.07 1.99 -12.48
CA THR A 107 8.35 1.84 -11.79
C THR A 107 9.41 1.25 -12.72
N GLU A 108 10.69 1.34 -12.38
CA GLU A 108 11.78 0.71 -13.13
C GLU A 108 12.11 -0.72 -12.64
N ALA A 109 11.61 -1.10 -11.47
CA ALA A 109 11.90 -2.40 -10.88
C ALA A 109 10.96 -3.47 -11.42
N ILE A 110 11.52 -4.56 -11.95
CA ILE A 110 10.77 -5.67 -12.57
C ILE A 110 10.73 -6.95 -11.72
N ASN A 111 11.47 -7.00 -10.61
CA ASN A 111 11.47 -8.11 -9.67
C ASN A 111 10.85 -7.66 -8.35
N HIS A 112 10.12 -8.57 -7.67
CA HIS A 112 9.34 -8.24 -6.46
C HIS A 112 10.18 -7.61 -5.35
N ASP A 113 11.27 -8.23 -4.95
CA ASP A 113 12.04 -7.75 -3.79
C ASP A 113 12.56 -6.32 -3.95
N PRO A 114 13.24 -5.94 -5.05
CA PRO A 114 13.60 -4.54 -5.29
C PRO A 114 12.38 -3.65 -5.53
N ALA A 115 11.30 -4.11 -6.19
CA ALA A 115 10.13 -3.29 -6.49
C ALA A 115 9.32 -2.97 -5.23
N ILE A 116 9.06 -3.96 -4.36
CA ILE A 116 8.40 -3.74 -3.06
C ILE A 116 9.25 -2.81 -2.19
N THR A 117 10.57 -3.06 -2.14
CA THR A 117 11.48 -2.20 -1.38
C THR A 117 11.44 -0.77 -1.92
N TYR A 118 11.37 -0.59 -3.25
CA TYR A 118 11.37 0.71 -3.90
C TYR A 118 10.11 1.53 -3.60
N ILE A 119 8.93 0.95 -3.78
CA ILE A 119 7.68 1.67 -3.50
C ILE A 119 7.53 1.99 -2.01
N GLN A 120 8.05 1.13 -1.12
CA GLN A 120 7.96 1.33 0.33
C GLN A 120 9.00 2.29 0.90
N THR A 121 10.19 2.40 0.28
CA THR A 121 11.33 3.13 0.88
C THR A 121 11.93 4.20 -0.03
N GLY A 122 11.42 4.34 -1.27
CA GLY A 122 12.01 5.23 -2.27
C GLY A 122 13.37 4.79 -2.80
N SER A 123 13.76 3.51 -2.60
CA SER A 123 15.03 2.95 -3.11
C SER A 123 14.91 1.46 -3.36
N GLN A 124 15.45 0.98 -4.48
CA GLN A 124 15.54 -0.46 -4.76
C GLN A 124 16.55 -1.17 -3.82
N VAL A 125 17.48 -0.41 -3.25
CA VAL A 125 18.49 -0.94 -2.34
C VAL A 125 18.00 -0.82 -0.90
N PRO A 126 18.04 -1.92 -0.12
CA PRO A 126 17.66 -1.92 1.30
C PRO A 126 18.48 -0.94 2.15
N GLY A 127 17.92 -0.51 3.28
CA GLY A 127 18.59 0.33 4.28
C GLY A 127 17.99 1.72 4.43
N ARG A 128 17.10 2.15 3.52
CA ARG A 128 16.36 3.41 3.68
C ARG A 128 15.10 3.24 4.54
N PRO A 129 14.64 4.33 5.21
CA PRO A 129 13.40 4.31 5.97
C PRO A 129 12.19 4.07 5.08
N SER A 130 11.21 3.34 5.59
CA SER A 130 9.92 3.15 4.93
C SER A 130 9.07 4.43 4.93
N LEU A 131 8.08 4.50 4.03
CA LEU A 131 7.07 5.57 3.99
C LEU A 131 6.50 5.84 5.37
N GLY A 132 6.09 4.78 6.09
CA GLY A 132 5.54 4.92 7.43
C GLY A 132 6.53 5.44 8.46
N ALA A 133 7.80 5.08 8.34
CA ALA A 133 8.86 5.63 9.18
C ALA A 133 9.07 7.13 8.91
N TRP A 134 9.04 7.56 7.66
CA TRP A 134 9.10 8.98 7.29
C TRP A 134 7.89 9.76 7.80
N LEU A 135 6.68 9.20 7.72
CA LEU A 135 5.48 9.81 8.28
C LEU A 135 5.55 9.94 9.80
N SER A 136 6.02 8.89 10.49
CA SER A 136 6.25 8.92 11.93
C SER A 136 7.27 10.00 12.32
N TYR A 137 8.38 10.12 11.57
CA TYR A 137 9.42 11.12 11.79
C TYR A 137 8.89 12.55 11.56
N GLY A 138 8.16 12.77 10.46
CA GLY A 138 7.67 14.11 10.11
C GLY A 138 6.52 14.60 10.96
N LEU A 139 5.58 13.73 11.33
CA LEU A 139 4.31 14.10 11.95
C LEU A 139 4.16 13.68 13.41
N GLY A 140 4.94 12.69 13.87
CA GLY A 140 4.76 12.10 15.19
C GLY A 140 3.40 11.40 15.35
N SER A 141 2.94 11.32 16.62
CA SER A 141 1.68 10.67 16.98
C SER A 141 0.57 11.68 17.30
N MET A 142 -0.67 11.24 17.08
CA MET A 142 -1.88 11.92 17.57
C MET A 142 -2.44 11.25 18.84
N ASN A 143 -1.83 10.18 19.31
CA ASN A 143 -2.18 9.47 20.53
C ASN A 143 -0.93 9.11 21.32
N GLU A 144 -1.12 8.79 22.61
CA GLU A 144 -0.02 8.46 23.52
C GLU A 144 0.06 6.95 23.84
N ASN A 145 -0.95 6.16 23.45
CA ASN A 145 -1.14 4.79 23.94
C ASN A 145 -0.96 3.72 22.87
N LEU A 146 -0.83 4.11 21.61
CA LEU A 146 -0.66 3.22 20.46
C LEU A 146 0.53 3.66 19.61
N PRO A 147 1.13 2.75 18.83
CA PRO A 147 2.26 3.08 17.95
C PRO A 147 1.90 4.15 16.93
N HIS A 148 2.89 4.90 16.48
CA HIS A 148 2.75 5.88 15.40
C HIS A 148 2.48 5.23 14.06
N TYR A 149 2.96 4.00 13.87
CA TYR A 149 2.90 3.22 12.66
C TYR A 149 2.58 1.76 12.98
N VAL A 150 1.44 1.28 12.47
CA VAL A 150 0.95 -0.09 12.65
C VAL A 150 0.98 -0.83 11.32
N VAL A 151 1.48 -2.05 11.34
CA VAL A 151 1.53 -2.95 10.20
C VAL A 151 0.75 -4.21 10.52
N MET A 152 -0.03 -4.70 9.56
CA MET A 152 -0.77 -5.95 9.66
C MET A 152 -0.51 -6.82 8.43
N HIS A 153 -0.36 -8.13 8.65
CA HIS A 153 -0.30 -9.11 7.58
C HIS A 153 -1.64 -9.84 7.53
N ALA A 154 -2.39 -9.60 6.46
CA ALA A 154 -3.62 -10.32 6.24
C ALA A 154 -3.33 -11.77 5.82
N LYS A 155 -4.20 -12.70 6.24
CA LYS A 155 -4.24 -14.06 5.72
C LYS A 155 -4.58 -14.02 4.25
N THR A 156 -4.01 -14.94 3.50
CA THR A 156 -4.19 -15.07 2.06
C THR A 156 -4.28 -16.52 1.68
N SER A 157 -4.99 -16.80 0.60
CA SER A 157 -5.10 -18.14 0.02
C SER A 157 -3.78 -18.62 -0.60
N TYR A 158 -2.90 -17.69 -1.02
CA TYR A 158 -1.59 -17.95 -1.63
C TYR A 158 -0.49 -17.17 -0.90
N PRO A 159 0.20 -17.79 0.08
CA PRO A 159 1.15 -17.07 0.96
C PRO A 159 2.54 -16.83 0.35
N GLU A 160 2.68 -16.93 -0.97
CA GLU A 160 3.93 -16.58 -1.64
C GLU A 160 4.28 -15.10 -1.44
N GLN A 161 5.45 -14.70 -1.85
CA GLN A 161 6.05 -13.38 -1.62
C GLN A 161 6.39 -13.10 -0.16
N SER A 162 7.67 -13.28 0.17
CA SER A 162 8.18 -12.99 1.50
C SER A 162 8.14 -11.50 1.80
N LEU A 163 7.65 -11.16 2.99
CA LEU A 163 7.71 -9.81 3.53
C LEU A 163 8.82 -9.71 4.57
N PHE A 164 9.61 -8.66 4.50
CA PHE A 164 10.76 -8.44 5.37
C PHE A 164 10.58 -7.19 6.23
N ASN A 165 11.10 -7.20 7.45
CA ASN A 165 10.98 -6.10 8.39
C ASN A 165 11.47 -4.75 7.84
N ARG A 166 12.38 -4.75 6.86
CA ARG A 166 12.83 -3.52 6.20
C ARG A 166 11.72 -2.73 5.52
N LEU A 167 10.62 -3.40 5.10
CA LEU A 167 9.50 -2.78 4.40
C LEU A 167 8.68 -1.83 5.30
N TRP A 168 8.81 -1.98 6.63
CA TRP A 168 8.25 -1.07 7.62
C TRP A 168 9.29 -0.62 8.65
N GLY A 169 10.56 -0.79 8.30
CA GLY A 169 11.70 -0.45 9.14
C GLY A 169 12.01 1.04 9.14
N PRO A 170 12.73 1.50 10.17
CA PRO A 170 13.16 2.87 10.31
C PRO A 170 14.37 3.20 9.41
N GLY A 171 15.04 2.20 8.83
CA GLY A 171 16.29 2.41 8.09
C GLY A 171 17.33 3.12 8.94
N PHE A 172 17.78 4.28 8.49
CA PHE A 172 18.74 5.13 9.24
C PHE A 172 18.04 6.15 10.17
N LEU A 173 16.71 6.22 10.20
CA LEU A 173 15.98 7.00 11.19
C LEU A 173 16.05 6.33 12.58
N PRO A 174 15.83 7.06 13.69
CA PRO A 174 15.72 6.48 15.02
C PRO A 174 14.70 5.34 15.09
N SER A 175 14.99 4.32 15.90
CA SER A 175 14.19 3.09 15.98
C SER A 175 12.75 3.28 16.48
N GLU A 176 12.44 4.41 17.11
CA GLU A 176 11.08 4.79 17.52
C GLU A 176 10.11 4.98 16.34
N HIS A 177 10.64 5.21 15.12
CA HIS A 177 9.86 5.37 13.91
C HIS A 177 9.56 4.05 13.20
N GLN A 178 10.01 2.92 13.74
CA GLN A 178 9.72 1.59 13.19
C GLN A 178 8.25 1.26 13.28
N GLY A 179 7.69 0.65 12.21
CA GLY A 179 6.35 0.08 12.23
C GLY A 179 6.25 -1.12 13.17
N ILE A 180 5.19 -1.17 13.95
CA ILE A 180 4.89 -2.29 14.85
C ILE A 180 3.97 -3.27 14.14
N LEU A 181 4.47 -4.50 13.95
CA LEU A 181 3.69 -5.58 13.38
C LEU A 181 2.67 -6.09 14.41
N MET A 182 1.38 -5.88 14.10
CA MET A 182 0.27 -6.52 14.82
C MET A 182 -0.01 -7.89 14.22
N ARG A 183 0.08 -8.92 15.05
CA ARG A 183 -0.14 -10.31 14.66
C ARG A 183 -1.62 -10.67 14.72
N SER A 184 -2.03 -11.50 13.81
CA SER A 184 -3.38 -12.01 13.74
C SER A 184 -3.63 -13.26 14.62
N GLN A 185 -2.56 -13.87 15.15
CA GLN A 185 -2.65 -15.09 15.99
C GLN A 185 -1.73 -14.96 17.20
N GLY A 186 -2.21 -15.48 18.35
CA GLY A 186 -1.53 -15.35 19.63
C GLY A 186 -1.57 -13.91 20.14
N ASP A 187 -0.52 -13.49 20.84
CA ASP A 187 -0.40 -12.11 21.31
C ASP A 187 -0.36 -11.14 20.12
N PRO A 188 -1.26 -10.15 20.05
CA PRO A 188 -1.30 -9.20 18.93
C PRO A 188 0.04 -8.45 18.73
N VAL A 189 0.75 -8.18 19.80
CA VAL A 189 2.12 -7.64 19.78
C VAL A 189 3.00 -8.54 20.64
N LEU A 190 4.11 -9.03 20.07
CA LEU A 190 5.02 -9.93 20.77
C LEU A 190 5.61 -9.28 22.01
N TYR A 191 5.72 -10.07 23.09
CA TYR A 191 6.32 -9.66 24.36
C TYR A 191 5.63 -8.46 25.03
N LEU A 192 4.39 -8.17 24.66
CA LEU A 192 3.64 -7.08 25.27
C LEU A 192 3.20 -7.41 26.71
N ALA A 193 2.78 -8.67 26.95
CA ALA A 193 2.36 -9.11 28.27
C ALA A 193 3.53 -9.15 29.26
N ASN A 194 3.24 -8.92 30.54
CA ASN A 194 4.23 -9.10 31.57
C ASN A 194 4.60 -10.59 31.72
N PRO A 195 5.86 -10.91 32.06
CA PRO A 195 6.23 -12.26 32.45
C PRO A 195 5.37 -12.79 33.62
N PRO A 196 5.17 -14.11 33.73
CA PRO A 196 4.47 -14.71 34.88
C PRO A 196 5.07 -14.22 36.22
N GLY A 197 4.19 -13.82 37.15
CA GLY A 197 4.59 -13.32 38.46
C GLY A 197 4.95 -11.84 38.54
N VAL A 198 4.95 -11.11 37.41
CA VAL A 198 5.18 -9.68 37.38
C VAL A 198 3.86 -8.93 37.23
N SER A 199 3.44 -8.22 38.28
CA SER A 199 2.24 -7.38 38.21
C SER A 199 2.49 -6.10 37.37
N ARG A 200 1.39 -5.45 36.94
CA ARG A 200 1.49 -4.14 36.25
C ARG A 200 2.17 -3.08 37.14
N ARG A 201 1.96 -3.13 38.46
CA ARG A 201 2.62 -2.23 39.42
C ARG A 201 4.12 -2.49 39.45
N ASP A 202 4.53 -3.75 39.54
CA ASP A 202 5.96 -4.12 39.55
C ASP A 202 6.63 -3.71 38.25
N ARG A 203 5.94 -3.94 37.11
CA ARG A 203 6.46 -3.51 35.79
C ARG A 203 6.63 -1.99 35.72
N ARG A 204 5.68 -1.21 36.26
CA ARG A 204 5.82 0.25 36.32
C ARG A 204 7.06 0.65 37.15
N ALA A 205 7.23 0.07 38.34
CA ALA A 205 8.40 0.36 39.19
C ALA A 205 9.72 -0.01 38.48
N GLN A 206 9.78 -1.13 37.76
CA GLN A 206 10.94 -1.51 36.96
C GLN A 206 11.25 -0.48 35.87
N LEU A 207 10.23 0.01 35.14
CA LEU A 207 10.43 1.01 34.09
C LEU A 207 10.86 2.37 34.66
N ASP A 208 10.34 2.78 35.80
CA ASP A 208 10.75 4.01 36.49
C ASP A 208 12.23 3.93 36.87
N LEU A 209 12.69 2.79 37.41
CA LEU A 209 14.09 2.55 37.72
C LEU A 209 14.98 2.54 36.47
N LEU A 210 14.55 1.83 35.42
CA LEU A 210 15.28 1.80 34.15
C LEU A 210 15.40 3.18 33.52
N LYS A 211 14.37 4.01 33.62
CA LYS A 211 14.42 5.40 33.16
C LYS A 211 15.53 6.19 33.87
N VAL A 212 15.59 6.10 35.19
CA VAL A 212 16.65 6.78 35.98
C VAL A 212 18.04 6.30 35.56
N LEU A 213 18.23 4.98 35.44
CA LEU A 213 19.52 4.41 35.01
C LEU A 213 19.90 4.84 33.59
N ASN A 214 18.94 4.85 32.68
CA ASN A 214 19.16 5.28 31.31
C ASN A 214 19.49 6.78 31.22
N GLU A 215 18.84 7.63 32.02
CA GLU A 215 19.15 9.06 32.08
C GLU A 215 20.56 9.30 32.59
N GLN A 216 21.00 8.59 33.66
CA GLN A 216 22.39 8.64 34.15
C GLN A 216 23.40 8.19 33.08
N HIS A 217 23.08 7.12 32.34
CA HIS A 217 23.92 6.66 31.24
C HIS A 217 24.02 7.70 30.10
N ARG A 218 22.90 8.35 29.75
CA ARG A 218 22.89 9.44 28.77
C ARG A 218 23.75 10.62 29.19
N GLU A 219 23.66 11.02 30.45
CA GLU A 219 24.48 12.12 31.02
C GLU A 219 25.97 11.77 30.99
N ALA A 220 26.32 10.51 31.29
CA ALA A 220 27.72 10.07 31.35
C ALA A 220 28.36 9.88 29.97
N PHE A 221 27.59 9.38 28.97
CA PHE A 221 28.13 8.94 27.69
C PHE A 221 27.57 9.66 26.45
N GLY A 222 26.54 10.49 26.61
CA GLY A 222 25.95 11.28 25.52
C GLY A 222 25.23 10.47 24.45
N ASP A 223 24.84 9.20 24.73
CA ASP A 223 24.18 8.30 23.74
C ASP A 223 22.74 8.76 23.45
N PRO A 224 22.44 9.30 22.25
CA PRO A 224 21.10 9.74 21.89
C PRO A 224 20.09 8.58 21.76
N GLY A 225 20.54 7.34 21.53
CA GLY A 225 19.67 6.16 21.43
C GLY A 225 19.02 5.77 22.77
N VAL A 226 19.48 6.33 23.88
CA VAL A 226 18.89 6.09 25.20
C VAL A 226 17.47 6.66 25.31
N LEU A 227 17.22 7.84 24.75
CA LEU A 227 15.88 8.45 24.75
C LEU A 227 14.87 7.59 24.00
N SER A 228 15.23 7.14 22.80
CA SER A 228 14.37 6.24 22.02
C SER A 228 14.06 4.95 22.78
N ARG A 229 15.00 4.37 23.52
CA ARG A 229 14.77 3.19 24.37
C ARG A 229 13.78 3.47 25.50
N ILE A 230 13.90 4.60 26.17
CA ILE A 230 12.95 5.00 27.22
C ILE A 230 11.55 5.12 26.64
N GLU A 231 11.39 5.82 25.52
CA GLU A 231 10.09 6.02 24.86
C GLU A 231 9.47 4.72 24.38
N GLN A 232 10.27 3.81 23.82
CA GLN A 232 9.81 2.46 23.42
C GLN A 232 9.29 1.64 24.61
N HIS A 233 9.96 1.67 25.75
CA HIS A 233 9.51 0.97 26.95
C HIS A 233 8.21 1.56 27.51
N GLU A 234 8.10 2.88 27.53
CA GLU A 234 6.90 3.57 27.98
C GLU A 234 5.71 3.27 27.03
N MET A 235 5.95 3.29 25.73
CA MET A 235 4.94 2.94 24.72
C MET A 235 4.47 1.49 24.92
N ALA A 236 5.38 0.53 25.03
CA ALA A 236 5.04 -0.87 25.27
C ALA A 236 4.18 -1.06 26.54
N PHE A 237 4.49 -0.34 27.61
CA PHE A 237 3.70 -0.39 28.86
C PHE A 237 2.27 0.16 28.66
N ARG A 238 2.11 1.27 27.93
CA ARG A 238 0.78 1.83 27.63
C ARG A 238 -0.02 0.90 26.74
N MET A 239 0.61 0.30 25.73
CA MET A 239 -0.01 -0.66 24.81
C MET A 239 -0.60 -1.91 25.49
N GLN A 240 -0.08 -2.30 26.68
CA GLN A 240 -0.62 -3.44 27.43
C GLN A 240 -2.13 -3.32 27.76
N ALA A 241 -2.62 -2.09 27.92
CA ALA A 241 -4.05 -1.85 28.11
C ALA A 241 -4.79 -1.61 26.81
N SER A 242 -4.20 -0.84 25.89
CA SER A 242 -4.87 -0.34 24.69
C SER A 242 -5.01 -1.38 23.59
N ILE A 243 -4.09 -2.34 23.48
CA ILE A 243 -4.14 -3.37 22.45
C ILE A 243 -5.29 -4.37 22.67
N PRO A 244 -5.54 -4.91 23.88
CA PRO A 244 -6.71 -5.76 24.10
C PRO A 244 -8.04 -5.06 23.75
N GLU A 245 -8.22 -3.81 24.13
CA GLU A 245 -9.41 -3.02 23.79
C GLU A 245 -9.54 -2.77 22.27
N LEU A 246 -8.42 -2.61 21.58
CA LEU A 246 -8.41 -2.41 20.13
C LEU A 246 -8.88 -3.65 19.39
N VAL A 247 -8.41 -4.84 19.78
CA VAL A 247 -8.69 -6.10 19.05
C VAL A 247 -10.03 -6.72 19.44
N ASP A 248 -10.61 -6.34 20.57
CA ASP A 248 -11.94 -6.79 20.99
C ASP A 248 -13.02 -6.09 20.14
N ILE A 249 -13.69 -6.86 19.31
CA ILE A 249 -14.78 -6.40 18.44
C ILE A 249 -16.17 -6.71 18.97
N SER A 250 -16.30 -7.16 20.23
CA SER A 250 -17.58 -7.57 20.82
C SER A 250 -18.62 -6.44 20.92
N GLU A 251 -18.16 -5.19 20.95
CA GLU A 251 -19.01 -3.99 20.98
C GLU A 251 -19.34 -3.45 19.58
N GLU A 252 -18.83 -4.06 18.51
CA GLU A 252 -19.21 -3.63 17.15
C GLU A 252 -20.66 -4.03 16.86
N THR A 253 -21.38 -3.15 16.20
CA THR A 253 -22.79 -3.40 15.86
C THR A 253 -22.91 -4.53 14.83
N ALA A 254 -24.01 -5.27 14.86
CA ALA A 254 -24.31 -6.30 13.86
C ALA A 254 -24.28 -5.73 12.44
N GLU A 255 -24.72 -4.48 12.25
CA GLU A 255 -24.66 -3.79 10.95
C GLU A 255 -23.20 -3.59 10.49
N THR A 256 -22.30 -3.18 11.39
CA THR A 256 -20.87 -3.05 11.08
C THR A 256 -20.27 -4.40 10.72
N LEU A 257 -20.51 -5.44 11.52
CA LEU A 257 -19.97 -6.77 11.23
C LEU A 257 -20.49 -7.31 9.88
N THR A 258 -21.79 -7.15 9.59
CA THR A 258 -22.38 -7.54 8.30
C THR A 258 -21.75 -6.77 7.13
N LEU A 259 -21.43 -5.50 7.30
CA LEU A 259 -20.79 -4.68 6.28
C LEU A 259 -19.43 -5.27 5.84
N TYR A 260 -18.61 -5.69 6.82
CA TYR A 260 -17.30 -6.32 6.58
C TYR A 260 -17.39 -7.79 6.14
N GLY A 261 -18.54 -8.43 6.32
CA GLY A 261 -18.79 -9.84 5.97
C GLY A 261 -18.37 -10.82 7.06
N ASP A 262 -18.67 -12.10 6.82
CA ASP A 262 -18.48 -13.16 7.82
C ASP A 262 -17.01 -13.32 8.25
N ASP A 263 -16.09 -13.07 7.33
CA ASP A 263 -14.65 -13.19 7.56
C ASP A 263 -14.12 -12.21 8.62
N VAL A 264 -14.83 -11.13 8.92
CA VAL A 264 -14.40 -10.13 9.91
C VAL A 264 -14.22 -10.71 11.32
N GLN A 265 -14.96 -11.77 11.65
CA GLN A 265 -14.87 -12.44 12.94
C GLN A 265 -13.67 -13.38 13.04
N THR A 266 -13.03 -13.69 11.93
CA THR A 266 -11.85 -14.55 11.90
C THR A 266 -10.58 -13.68 11.99
N PRO A 267 -9.82 -13.77 13.08
CA PRO A 267 -8.63 -12.95 13.26
C PRO A 267 -7.63 -13.12 12.12
N GLY A 268 -7.17 -11.99 11.57
CA GLY A 268 -6.17 -11.93 10.53
C GLY A 268 -6.69 -12.07 9.11
N THR A 269 -7.96 -12.25 8.87
CA THR A 269 -8.52 -12.08 7.53
C THR A 269 -8.36 -10.62 7.08
N PHE A 270 -8.42 -10.37 5.78
CA PHE A 270 -8.30 -9.02 5.27
C PHE A 270 -9.43 -8.12 5.80
N ALA A 271 -10.65 -8.63 5.88
CA ALA A 271 -11.79 -7.93 6.47
C ALA A 271 -11.56 -7.56 7.94
N ALA A 272 -11.03 -8.49 8.74
CA ALA A 272 -10.66 -8.21 10.14
C ALA A 272 -9.56 -7.14 10.25
N CYS A 273 -8.54 -7.19 9.39
CA CYS A 273 -7.50 -6.16 9.34
C CYS A 273 -8.08 -4.79 8.95
N CYS A 274 -9.00 -4.73 7.99
CA CYS A 274 -9.70 -3.50 7.60
C CYS A 274 -10.53 -2.91 8.75
N LEU A 275 -11.28 -3.75 9.48
CA LEU A 275 -12.00 -3.29 10.68
C LEU A 275 -11.05 -2.75 11.75
N GLN A 276 -9.95 -3.44 12.00
CA GLN A 276 -8.93 -2.96 12.94
C GLN A 276 -8.27 -1.65 12.47
N ALA A 277 -8.04 -1.47 11.17
CA ALA A 277 -7.51 -0.22 10.63
C ALA A 277 -8.46 0.95 10.90
N ARG A 278 -9.78 0.78 10.71
CA ARG A 278 -10.76 1.80 11.07
C ARG A 278 -10.72 2.12 12.57
N ARG A 279 -10.65 1.10 13.45
CA ARG A 279 -10.55 1.27 14.91
C ARG A 279 -9.25 1.96 15.34
N LEU A 280 -8.15 1.73 14.63
CA LEU A 280 -6.88 2.44 14.83
C LEU A 280 -7.00 3.91 14.45
N VAL A 281 -7.67 4.24 13.34
CA VAL A 281 -7.94 5.63 12.94
C VAL A 281 -8.75 6.36 14.03
N GLU A 282 -9.82 5.77 14.55
CA GLU A 282 -10.63 6.33 15.64
C GLU A 282 -9.80 6.63 16.90
N ARG A 283 -8.70 5.89 17.11
CA ARG A 283 -7.78 6.08 18.23
C ARG A 283 -6.57 6.95 17.91
N GLY A 284 -6.56 7.62 16.75
CA GLY A 284 -5.54 8.57 16.37
C GLY A 284 -4.23 7.95 15.87
N VAL A 285 -4.22 6.71 15.39
CA VAL A 285 -3.05 6.15 14.70
C VAL A 285 -2.96 6.73 13.30
N ARG A 286 -1.86 7.40 12.96
CA ARG A 286 -1.70 8.12 11.69
C ARG A 286 -1.44 7.21 10.51
N ASN A 287 -0.61 6.18 10.70
CA ASN A 287 -0.12 5.36 9.61
C ASN A 287 -0.39 3.89 9.87
N ILE A 288 -1.17 3.29 8.96
CA ILE A 288 -1.61 1.91 9.04
C ILE A 288 -1.33 1.26 7.69
N GLN A 289 -0.69 0.10 7.71
CA GLN A 289 -0.41 -0.65 6.49
C GLN A 289 -0.88 -2.09 6.63
N ILE A 290 -1.66 -2.55 5.65
CA ILE A 290 -2.13 -3.92 5.54
C ILE A 290 -1.48 -4.55 4.33
N PHE A 291 -0.66 -5.58 4.55
CA PHE A 291 -0.10 -6.40 3.48
C PHE A 291 -0.97 -7.61 3.20
N HIS A 292 -1.36 -7.78 1.95
CA HIS A 292 -1.99 -8.98 1.43
C HIS A 292 -1.11 -9.56 0.32
N ARG A 293 -0.59 -10.78 0.52
CA ARG A 293 0.40 -11.44 -0.36
C ARG A 293 -0.24 -12.35 -1.38
N GLY A 294 0.56 -12.88 -2.31
CA GLY A 294 0.17 -13.96 -3.20
C GLY A 294 -0.46 -13.51 -4.50
N TRP A 295 -0.08 -12.34 -5.02
CA TRP A 295 -0.56 -11.83 -6.31
C TRP A 295 0.36 -12.21 -7.49
N ASP A 296 1.40 -13.04 -7.25
CA ASP A 296 2.41 -13.44 -8.23
C ASP A 296 1.96 -14.61 -9.11
N ALA A 297 0.99 -14.37 -9.98
CA ALA A 297 0.29 -15.41 -10.75
C ALA A 297 0.90 -15.64 -12.14
N HIS A 298 1.88 -16.52 -12.23
CA HIS A 298 2.60 -16.85 -13.46
C HIS A 298 1.97 -17.96 -14.33
N ASN A 299 1.07 -18.78 -13.79
CA ASN A 299 0.55 -19.96 -14.49
C ASN A 299 -0.99 -20.06 -14.48
N ASN A 300 -1.61 -19.80 -13.34
CA ASN A 300 -3.06 -19.93 -13.15
C ASN A 300 -3.64 -18.62 -12.59
N LEU A 301 -3.34 -17.53 -13.28
CA LEU A 301 -3.78 -16.20 -12.83
C LEU A 301 -5.30 -16.12 -12.58
N PRO A 302 -6.19 -16.67 -13.43
CA PRO A 302 -7.61 -16.61 -13.15
C PRO A 302 -7.98 -17.24 -11.81
N GLY A 303 -7.58 -18.48 -11.53
CA GLY A 303 -7.94 -19.17 -10.28
C GLY A 303 -7.34 -18.50 -9.04
N GLU A 304 -6.10 -18.02 -9.14
CA GLU A 304 -5.42 -17.31 -8.06
C GLU A 304 -6.09 -15.95 -7.80
N HIS A 305 -6.38 -15.16 -8.86
CA HIS A 305 -7.03 -13.86 -8.72
C HIS A 305 -8.47 -13.96 -8.19
N GLU A 306 -9.23 -14.99 -8.56
CA GLU A 306 -10.56 -15.25 -7.97
C GLU A 306 -10.49 -15.37 -6.45
N SER A 307 -9.52 -16.13 -5.95
CA SER A 307 -9.33 -16.33 -4.51
C SER A 307 -8.85 -15.05 -3.83
N GLN A 308 -7.85 -14.39 -4.42
CA GLN A 308 -7.27 -13.16 -3.86
C GLN A 308 -8.25 -11.99 -3.86
N CYS A 309 -9.04 -11.84 -4.93
CA CYS A 309 -10.09 -10.82 -4.98
C CYS A 309 -11.20 -11.10 -3.95
N ARG A 310 -11.58 -12.37 -3.76
CA ARG A 310 -12.55 -12.75 -2.73
C ARG A 310 -12.06 -12.37 -1.33
N ASP A 311 -10.78 -12.56 -1.06
CA ASP A 311 -10.19 -12.21 0.25
C ASP A 311 -10.29 -10.70 0.53
N ILE A 312 -10.13 -9.83 -0.49
CA ILE A 312 -9.95 -8.38 -0.29
C ILE A 312 -11.17 -7.52 -0.61
N ASP A 313 -12.08 -7.96 -1.48
CA ASP A 313 -13.08 -7.09 -2.10
C ASP A 313 -14.05 -6.50 -1.08
N GLN A 314 -14.70 -7.34 -0.28
CA GLN A 314 -15.68 -6.88 0.70
C GLN A 314 -15.03 -6.03 1.80
N GLY A 315 -13.85 -6.44 2.28
CA GLY A 315 -13.10 -5.70 3.30
C GLY A 315 -12.69 -4.30 2.85
N SER A 316 -12.24 -4.17 1.60
CA SER A 316 -11.89 -2.87 0.99
C SER A 316 -13.09 -1.93 0.90
N ALA A 317 -14.19 -2.43 0.35
CA ALA A 317 -15.42 -1.64 0.21
C ALA A 317 -16.03 -1.26 1.57
N ALA A 318 -16.02 -2.19 2.52
CA ALA A 318 -16.51 -1.97 3.87
C ALA A 318 -15.72 -0.88 4.58
N LEU A 319 -14.39 -0.91 4.47
CA LEU A 319 -13.53 0.12 5.04
C LEU A 319 -13.90 1.51 4.54
N ILE A 320 -14.05 1.69 3.22
CA ILE A 320 -14.43 2.98 2.62
C ILE A 320 -15.81 3.43 3.14
N ARG A 321 -16.81 2.54 3.13
CA ARG A 321 -18.15 2.86 3.59
C ARG A 321 -18.21 3.19 5.09
N ASP A 322 -17.49 2.42 5.92
CA ASP A 322 -17.48 2.62 7.37
C ASP A 322 -16.79 3.93 7.75
N LEU A 323 -15.64 4.24 7.12
CA LEU A 323 -14.98 5.54 7.27
C LEU A 323 -15.90 6.69 6.82
N ARG A 324 -16.61 6.54 5.70
CA ARG A 324 -17.56 7.57 5.21
C ARG A 324 -18.71 7.77 6.20
N ARG A 325 -19.33 6.69 6.68
CA ARG A 325 -20.45 6.74 7.62
C ARG A 325 -20.09 7.43 8.95
N ARG A 326 -18.84 7.25 9.38
CA ARG A 326 -18.31 7.84 10.62
C ARG A 326 -17.75 9.24 10.45
N GLY A 327 -17.76 9.80 9.23
CA GLY A 327 -17.16 11.10 8.94
C GLY A 327 -15.63 11.12 9.03
N LEU A 328 -15.01 9.96 8.90
CA LEU A 328 -13.54 9.79 8.99
C LEU A 328 -12.86 9.75 7.62
N LEU A 329 -13.60 9.49 6.53
CA LEU A 329 -12.99 9.32 5.21
C LEU A 329 -12.35 10.61 4.69
N ASP A 330 -12.92 11.77 5.00
CA ASP A 330 -12.38 13.05 4.56
C ASP A 330 -11.01 13.35 5.20
N ASP A 331 -10.77 12.85 6.42
CA ASP A 331 -9.51 12.96 7.17
C ASP A 331 -8.57 11.75 6.97
N THR A 332 -8.99 10.73 6.23
CA THR A 332 -8.25 9.47 6.06
C THR A 332 -7.99 9.18 4.59
N LEU A 333 -6.73 9.17 4.19
CA LEU A 333 -6.33 8.72 2.86
C LEU A 333 -6.21 7.20 2.85
N VAL A 334 -7.04 6.53 2.06
CA VAL A 334 -6.91 5.08 1.79
C VAL A 334 -6.23 4.90 0.43
N VAL A 335 -5.16 4.12 0.40
CA VAL A 335 -4.38 3.80 -0.81
C VAL A 335 -4.42 2.30 -1.04
N TRP A 336 -4.68 1.85 -2.25
CA TRP A 336 -4.61 0.44 -2.66
C TRP A 336 -3.71 0.30 -3.87
N GLY A 337 -2.85 -0.71 -3.89
CA GLY A 337 -1.99 -1.03 -5.02
C GLY A 337 -0.92 -2.03 -4.65
N GLY A 338 -0.16 -2.46 -5.66
CA GLY A 338 1.02 -3.32 -5.52
C GLY A 338 2.28 -2.63 -6.03
N GLU A 339 3.34 -3.40 -6.18
CA GLU A 339 4.65 -2.90 -6.58
C GLU A 339 4.81 -2.70 -8.09
N PHE A 340 4.03 -3.44 -8.90
CA PHE A 340 3.90 -3.32 -10.37
C PHE A 340 2.68 -4.09 -10.86
N GLY A 341 2.43 -4.13 -12.18
CA GLY A 341 1.34 -4.84 -12.82
C GLY A 341 1.78 -6.10 -13.54
N ARG A 342 0.91 -6.54 -14.47
CA ARG A 342 1.11 -7.77 -15.25
C ARG A 342 1.04 -7.51 -16.74
N THR A 343 1.78 -8.34 -17.52
CA THR A 343 1.88 -8.23 -18.96
C THR A 343 0.56 -8.56 -19.67
N VAL A 344 0.38 -7.97 -20.85
CA VAL A 344 -0.74 -8.25 -21.76
C VAL A 344 -0.63 -9.60 -22.44
N TYR A 345 0.58 -10.13 -22.51
CA TYR A 345 0.86 -11.45 -23.08
C TYR A 345 0.92 -12.52 -21.99
N CYS A 346 0.61 -13.76 -22.41
CA CYS A 346 0.67 -14.91 -21.54
C CYS A 346 2.11 -15.38 -21.29
N GLN A 347 2.37 -15.76 -20.05
CA GLN A 347 3.49 -16.58 -19.67
C GLN A 347 3.04 -18.03 -19.53
N GLY A 348 3.77 -18.96 -20.17
CA GLY A 348 3.42 -20.38 -20.16
C GLY A 348 2.33 -20.75 -21.19
N GLY A 349 1.46 -21.66 -20.81
CA GLY A 349 0.35 -22.11 -21.66
C GLY A 349 -0.81 -21.15 -21.69
N LEU A 350 -1.42 -20.91 -22.86
CA LEU A 350 -2.55 -20.02 -23.04
C LEU A 350 -3.80 -20.81 -23.42
N THR A 351 -4.84 -20.68 -22.59
CA THR A 351 -6.23 -21.01 -22.94
C THR A 351 -7.14 -19.88 -22.47
N ARG A 352 -8.42 -19.89 -22.87
CA ARG A 352 -9.39 -18.91 -22.37
C ARG A 352 -9.63 -18.97 -20.87
N GLU A 353 -9.49 -20.17 -20.29
CA GLU A 353 -9.79 -20.41 -18.86
C GLU A 353 -8.55 -20.37 -17.97
N GLN A 354 -7.37 -20.55 -18.55
CA GLN A 354 -6.13 -20.66 -17.81
C GLN A 354 -4.97 -19.99 -18.57
N TYR A 355 -4.36 -19.01 -17.93
CA TYR A 355 -3.18 -18.30 -18.42
C TYR A 355 -2.42 -17.72 -17.21
N GLY A 356 -1.14 -17.47 -17.40
CA GLY A 356 -0.32 -16.67 -16.49
C GLY A 356 0.09 -15.36 -17.14
N ARG A 357 0.57 -14.42 -16.34
CA ARG A 357 1.15 -13.16 -16.82
C ARG A 357 2.49 -12.91 -16.16
N ASP A 358 3.41 -12.35 -16.90
CA ASP A 358 4.72 -11.93 -16.40
C ASP A 358 4.63 -10.54 -15.72
N HIS A 359 5.69 -10.09 -15.11
CA HIS A 359 5.79 -8.78 -14.46
C HIS A 359 5.77 -7.65 -15.49
N HIS A 360 5.00 -6.60 -15.22
CA HIS A 360 4.93 -5.41 -16.06
C HIS A 360 5.03 -4.12 -15.24
N PRO A 361 6.21 -3.49 -15.21
CA PRO A 361 6.44 -2.30 -14.39
C PRO A 361 6.00 -0.99 -15.07
N ARG A 362 5.67 -1.00 -16.37
CA ARG A 362 5.47 0.21 -17.16
C ARG A 362 4.14 0.90 -16.96
N CYS A 363 3.09 0.13 -16.67
CA CYS A 363 1.80 0.68 -16.28
C CYS A 363 1.06 -0.32 -15.39
N PHE A 364 0.54 0.16 -14.27
CA PHE A 364 -0.28 -0.64 -13.36
C PHE A 364 -1.29 0.26 -12.64
N THR A 365 -2.27 -0.37 -12.02
CA THR A 365 -3.35 0.37 -11.35
C THR A 365 -3.09 0.54 -9.86
N VAL A 366 -3.28 1.78 -9.42
CA VAL A 366 -3.39 2.17 -8.00
C VAL A 366 -4.71 2.92 -7.85
N TRP A 367 -5.41 2.74 -6.73
CA TRP A 367 -6.50 3.63 -6.41
C TRP A 367 -6.34 4.26 -5.02
N MET A 368 -6.97 5.43 -4.87
CA MET A 368 -7.01 6.18 -3.62
C MET A 368 -8.44 6.59 -3.30
N ALA A 369 -8.74 6.78 -2.01
CA ALA A 369 -10.03 7.31 -1.57
C ALA A 369 -9.87 8.16 -0.31
N GLY A 370 -10.70 9.19 -0.17
CA GLY A 370 -10.69 10.08 0.98
C GLY A 370 -9.46 10.97 1.09
N GLY A 371 -9.22 11.57 2.24
CA GLY A 371 -8.03 12.37 2.54
C GLY A 371 -7.73 13.48 1.54
N GLY A 372 -8.77 14.07 0.93
CA GLY A 372 -8.62 15.17 -0.03
C GLY A 372 -8.28 14.76 -1.46
N VAL A 373 -8.34 13.46 -1.84
CA VAL A 373 -8.29 13.09 -3.26
C VAL A 373 -9.66 13.32 -3.93
N LYS A 374 -9.63 13.55 -5.24
CA LYS A 374 -10.86 13.74 -6.04
C LYS A 374 -11.58 12.40 -6.18
N PRO A 375 -12.83 12.27 -5.73
CA PRO A 375 -13.58 11.03 -5.80
C PRO A 375 -14.17 10.80 -7.19
N GLY A 376 -14.36 9.53 -7.58
CA GLY A 376 -15.07 9.11 -8.79
C GLY A 376 -14.36 9.45 -10.09
N ILE A 377 -13.03 9.59 -10.09
CA ILE A 377 -12.24 9.90 -11.29
C ILE A 377 -11.34 8.74 -11.70
N THR A 378 -11.03 8.72 -12.98
CA THR A 378 -9.95 7.90 -13.57
C THR A 378 -8.84 8.84 -14.06
N TYR A 379 -7.59 8.52 -13.76
CA TYR A 379 -6.42 9.29 -14.16
C TYR A 379 -5.45 8.46 -14.98
N GLY A 380 -4.97 9.05 -16.06
CA GLY A 380 -4.08 8.43 -17.01
C GLY A 380 -4.76 7.38 -17.88
N ARG A 381 -4.17 7.11 -19.01
CA ARG A 381 -4.63 6.11 -19.99
C ARG A 381 -3.49 5.22 -20.39
N THR A 382 -3.81 3.96 -20.62
CA THR A 382 -2.95 3.01 -21.30
C THR A 382 -3.41 2.81 -22.73
N ASP A 383 -2.52 2.35 -23.61
CA ASP A 383 -2.86 2.04 -25.00
C ASP A 383 -3.95 0.95 -25.11
N ASP A 384 -4.40 0.66 -26.32
CA ASP A 384 -5.45 -0.33 -26.56
C ASP A 384 -5.07 -1.74 -26.10
N TYR A 385 -3.80 -2.01 -25.90
CA TYR A 385 -3.29 -3.26 -25.33
C TYR A 385 -3.21 -3.23 -23.80
N GLY A 386 -3.12 -2.03 -23.17
CA GLY A 386 -2.80 -1.91 -21.74
C GLY A 386 -1.32 -2.19 -21.45
N TYR A 387 -0.44 -1.95 -22.44
CA TYR A 387 0.99 -2.23 -22.34
C TYR A 387 1.85 -0.99 -22.17
N ASN A 388 1.41 0.13 -22.73
CA ASN A 388 2.11 1.41 -22.67
C ASN A 388 1.23 2.48 -22.02
N ILE A 389 1.86 3.45 -21.36
CA ILE A 389 1.20 4.71 -21.02
C ILE A 389 0.91 5.45 -22.32
N ALA A 390 -0.31 5.97 -22.43
CA ALA A 390 -0.83 6.62 -23.64
C ALA A 390 -1.27 8.06 -23.36
N ASP A 391 -1.40 8.82 -24.45
CA ASP A 391 -1.93 10.18 -24.44
C ASP A 391 -3.47 10.19 -24.26
N GLU A 392 -4.08 11.37 -24.32
CA GLU A 392 -5.52 11.57 -24.21
C GLU A 392 -6.34 10.90 -25.33
N HIS A 393 -5.69 10.56 -26.45
CA HIS A 393 -6.30 9.85 -27.59
C HIS A 393 -6.08 8.35 -27.55
N GLY A 394 -5.40 7.82 -26.49
CA GLY A 394 -5.06 6.40 -26.36
C GLY A 394 -3.86 5.96 -27.19
N GLN A 395 -3.10 6.92 -27.77
CA GLN A 395 -1.88 6.58 -28.51
C GLN A 395 -0.71 6.42 -27.56
N PRO A 396 0.10 5.37 -27.68
CA PRO A 396 1.25 5.16 -26.80
C PRO A 396 2.23 6.31 -26.92
N ILE A 397 2.71 6.79 -25.77
CA ILE A 397 3.73 7.84 -25.70
C ILE A 397 5.09 7.17 -25.84
N PHE A 398 5.91 7.62 -26.76
CA PHE A 398 7.29 7.16 -26.91
C PHE A 398 8.29 8.32 -26.93
N PRO A 399 9.43 8.23 -26.21
CA PRO A 399 9.76 7.16 -25.26
C PRO A 399 8.80 7.15 -24.07
N GLN A 400 8.60 5.97 -23.48
CA GLN A 400 7.78 5.83 -22.29
C GLN A 400 8.33 6.69 -21.13
N PRO A 401 7.47 7.23 -20.25
CA PRO A 401 7.91 8.03 -19.11
C PRO A 401 8.91 7.29 -18.23
N THR A 402 9.83 8.03 -17.68
CA THR A 402 10.79 7.57 -16.65
C THR A 402 10.69 8.50 -15.45
N LYS A 403 11.32 8.15 -14.33
CA LYS A 403 11.34 9.03 -13.16
C LYS A 403 12.00 10.40 -13.43
N GLU A 404 12.91 10.47 -14.41
CA GLU A 404 13.57 11.71 -14.85
C GLU A 404 12.75 12.50 -15.88
N THR A 405 11.87 11.82 -16.64
CA THR A 405 11.09 12.41 -17.73
C THR A 405 9.59 12.29 -17.42
N TRP A 406 9.15 13.02 -16.40
CA TRP A 406 7.74 13.05 -16.04
C TRP A 406 6.88 13.55 -17.22
N THR A 407 5.77 12.89 -17.46
CA THR A 407 4.82 13.24 -18.53
C THR A 407 3.41 13.36 -17.92
N PRO A 408 2.62 14.40 -18.28
CA PRO A 408 1.22 14.49 -17.85
C PRO A 408 0.46 13.19 -18.16
N GLY A 409 -0.38 12.75 -17.22
CA GLY A 409 -1.09 11.48 -17.34
C GLY A 409 -0.31 10.27 -16.85
N SER A 410 0.95 10.41 -16.43
CA SER A 410 1.74 9.33 -15.81
C SER A 410 1.95 9.56 -14.31
N MET A 411 2.18 8.50 -13.53
CA MET A 411 2.48 8.57 -12.09
C MET A 411 3.59 7.58 -11.73
N HIS A 412 4.80 8.08 -11.50
CA HIS A 412 5.87 7.26 -10.93
C HIS A 412 5.59 6.95 -9.45
N ILE A 413 6.13 5.85 -8.91
CA ILE A 413 5.97 5.50 -7.49
C ILE A 413 6.47 6.59 -6.53
N HIS A 414 7.45 7.40 -6.94
CA HIS A 414 7.87 8.59 -6.17
C HIS A 414 6.81 9.69 -6.18
N ASP A 415 6.02 9.81 -7.26
CA ASP A 415 4.92 10.78 -7.35
C ASP A 415 3.77 10.35 -6.43
N LEU A 416 3.49 9.05 -6.36
CA LEU A 416 2.55 8.48 -5.38
C LEU A 416 2.99 8.84 -3.95
N ASN A 417 4.25 8.56 -3.60
CA ASN A 417 4.80 8.86 -2.29
C ASN A 417 4.80 10.37 -1.98
N ALA A 418 5.15 11.22 -2.96
CA ALA A 418 5.09 12.67 -2.82
C ALA A 418 3.65 13.17 -2.59
N THR A 419 2.67 12.57 -3.27
CA THR A 419 1.25 12.91 -3.14
C THR A 419 0.69 12.47 -1.78
N ILE A 420 1.03 11.28 -1.30
CA ILE A 420 0.67 10.81 0.05
C ILE A 420 1.21 11.78 1.12
N LEU A 421 2.50 12.15 1.03
CA LEU A 421 3.10 13.11 1.96
C LEU A 421 2.40 14.47 1.90
N HIS A 422 2.10 14.95 0.68
CA HIS A 422 1.40 16.21 0.48
C HIS A 422 0.02 16.22 1.13
N GLN A 423 -0.80 15.18 0.95
CA GLN A 423 -2.13 15.11 1.57
C GLN A 423 -2.05 15.15 3.10
N LEU A 424 -0.96 14.67 3.69
CA LEU A 424 -0.69 14.71 5.13
C LEU A 424 0.01 16.02 5.57
N GLY A 425 0.09 17.04 4.72
CA GLY A 425 0.65 18.36 5.05
C GLY A 425 2.16 18.44 5.00
N ILE A 426 2.83 17.49 4.37
CA ILE A 426 4.28 17.42 4.24
C ILE A 426 4.72 17.77 2.81
N ASP A 427 5.58 18.76 2.68
CA ASP A 427 6.37 18.95 1.47
C ASP A 427 7.48 17.89 1.45
N HIS A 428 7.40 16.95 0.51
CA HIS A 428 8.34 15.82 0.38
C HIS A 428 9.79 16.27 0.12
N ARG A 429 10.00 17.51 -0.36
CA ARG A 429 11.33 18.09 -0.58
C ARG A 429 11.95 18.66 0.67
N ARG A 430 11.13 19.08 1.63
CA ARG A 430 11.56 19.71 2.89
C ARG A 430 11.72 18.70 4.03
N LEU A 431 11.02 17.57 3.98
CA LEU A 431 11.17 16.50 4.97
C LEU A 431 12.47 15.72 4.67
N THR A 432 13.55 16.10 5.35
CA THR A 432 14.87 15.51 5.18
C THR A 432 15.44 15.01 6.50
N PHE A 433 16.33 14.04 6.42
CA PHE A 433 17.15 13.55 7.53
C PHE A 433 18.62 13.50 7.12
N ARG A 434 19.48 14.12 7.94
CA ARG A 434 20.94 14.15 7.71
C ARG A 434 21.56 12.81 8.12
N TYR A 435 22.11 12.08 7.17
CA TYR A 435 22.77 10.80 7.43
C TYR A 435 24.05 10.70 6.59
N GLN A 436 25.18 10.34 7.18
CA GLN A 436 26.47 10.20 6.52
C GLN A 436 26.82 11.38 5.58
N GLY A 437 26.55 12.60 6.03
CA GLY A 437 26.92 13.82 5.31
C GLY A 437 25.93 14.26 4.21
N ARG A 438 24.89 13.47 3.90
CA ARG A 438 23.85 13.79 2.91
C ARG A 438 22.49 13.99 3.60
N ASP A 439 21.67 14.89 3.04
CA ASP A 439 20.27 15.02 3.42
C ASP A 439 19.42 14.08 2.56
N PHE A 440 18.84 13.06 3.20
CA PHE A 440 17.98 12.09 2.56
C PHE A 440 16.51 12.49 2.70
N ARG A 441 15.71 12.09 1.74
CA ARG A 441 14.24 12.18 1.75
C ARG A 441 13.63 10.93 1.11
N LEU A 442 12.34 10.66 1.36
CA LEU A 442 11.65 9.46 0.85
C LEU A 442 11.71 9.37 -0.68
N THR A 443 11.50 10.48 -1.37
CA THR A 443 11.44 10.54 -2.84
C THR A 443 12.80 10.74 -3.50
N ASP A 444 13.88 10.65 -2.76
CA ASP A 444 15.26 10.94 -3.18
C ASP A 444 15.34 12.32 -3.88
N ILE A 445 15.78 12.38 -5.15
CA ILE A 445 15.82 13.61 -5.94
C ILE A 445 14.57 13.80 -6.80
N ASP A 446 13.71 12.79 -6.88
CA ASP A 446 12.55 12.68 -7.76
C ASP A 446 11.24 13.05 -7.06
N GLY A 447 10.10 12.78 -7.69
CA GLY A 447 8.76 12.90 -7.19
C GLY A 447 8.09 14.24 -7.48
N HIS A 448 6.87 14.16 -7.98
CA HIS A 448 5.96 15.29 -8.23
C HIS A 448 4.65 15.06 -7.46
N VAL A 449 4.12 16.09 -6.85
CA VAL A 449 2.77 16.02 -6.27
C VAL A 449 1.76 16.01 -7.41
N MET A 450 0.88 15.03 -7.42
CA MET A 450 -0.14 14.85 -8.45
C MET A 450 -1.34 15.76 -8.16
N HIS A 451 -1.19 17.06 -8.43
CA HIS A 451 -2.23 18.07 -8.15
C HIS A 451 -3.55 17.80 -8.89
N ASP A 452 -3.50 17.11 -10.03
CA ASP A 452 -4.69 16.74 -10.79
C ASP A 452 -5.58 15.71 -10.05
N LEU A 453 -5.01 14.95 -9.12
CA LEU A 453 -5.72 13.94 -8.33
C LEU A 453 -6.31 14.48 -7.03
N VAL A 454 -5.90 15.68 -6.60
CA VAL A 454 -6.24 16.20 -5.28
C VAL A 454 -7.22 17.38 -5.38
N GLN A 455 -8.00 17.55 -4.32
CA GLN A 455 -8.92 18.69 -4.19
C GLN A 455 -8.13 19.96 -3.83
N ALA A 456 -8.56 21.08 -4.36
CA ALA A 456 -7.95 22.38 -4.12
C ALA A 456 -7.97 22.80 -2.64
#